data_bc88229d380f30f8609bfd8da9850c12
#
_entry.id   bc88229d380f30f8609bfd8da9850c12
#
_cell.length_a   1.000
_cell.length_b   1.000
_cell.length_c   1.000
_cell.angle_alpha   90.00
_cell.angle_beta   90.00
_cell.angle_gamma   90.00
#
_symmetry.space_group_name_H-M   'P 1'
#
loop_
_entity.id
_entity.type
_entity.pdbx_description
1 polymer ?
#
loop_
_entity_poly.entity_id
_entity_poly.type
_entity_poly.pdbx_seq_one_letter_code
_entity_poly.pdbx_strand_id
1 'polypeptide(L)'
;MPRRAMLQDARASASDPAVICSFDYEAIEKPTRAIIHQVARFLYVKRGGGKIIIDGEEYPLRPNTLIAITPWKITDMVEVTETLQFIKVIYDYAYLNSVFKSVTGAGDASAEPLRFLTVEPVAYLDSIQAEYVDGIMENLKAELGVESTRVKPPDKPFSQLYTINKLIELVIVYRRYI
;
A
#
# COMPACT_ATOMS: atom_id res chain seq x y z
N MET A 1 -29.71 -4.79 6.51
CA MET A 1 -28.84 -5.52 7.45
C MET A 1 -27.42 -5.01 7.26
N PRO A 2 -26.70 -4.63 8.31
CA PRO A 2 -25.30 -4.20 8.15
C PRO A 2 -24.46 -5.36 7.63
N ARG A 3 -23.72 -5.12 6.54
CA ARG A 3 -22.78 -6.10 5.98
C ARG A 3 -21.67 -6.32 7.00
N ARG A 4 -21.51 -7.55 7.46
CA ARG A 4 -20.47 -7.91 8.43
C ARG A 4 -19.11 -7.82 7.74
N ALA A 5 -18.22 -6.95 8.23
CA ALA A 5 -16.87 -6.82 7.72
C ALA A 5 -16.09 -8.13 7.98
N MET A 6 -15.31 -8.57 7.01
CA MET A 6 -14.41 -9.71 7.16
C MET A 6 -13.02 -9.23 7.57
N LEU A 7 -12.41 -9.89 8.56
CA LEU A 7 -11.00 -9.70 8.85
C LEU A 7 -10.18 -10.31 7.70
N GLN A 8 -9.30 -9.52 7.11
CA GLN A 8 -8.35 -10.05 6.16
C GLN A 8 -7.26 -10.81 6.92
N ASP A 9 -7.16 -12.12 6.66
CA ASP A 9 -6.17 -12.97 7.31
C ASP A 9 -4.76 -12.39 7.19
N ALA A 10 -4.12 -12.24 8.33
CA ALA A 10 -2.73 -11.81 8.46
C ALA A 10 -1.71 -12.87 7.98
N ARG A 11 -2.09 -13.76 7.08
CA ARG A 11 -1.22 -14.88 6.66
C ARG A 11 0.10 -14.48 6.02
N ALA A 12 0.24 -13.21 5.63
CA ALA A 12 1.49 -12.74 5.02
C ALA A 12 2.53 -12.22 6.03
N SER A 13 2.20 -12.01 7.31
CA SER A 13 3.13 -11.34 8.21
C SER A 13 3.39 -12.04 9.55
N ALA A 14 2.61 -13.03 9.91
CA ALA A 14 2.69 -13.61 11.27
C ALA A 14 3.78 -14.68 11.45
N SER A 15 4.41 -15.17 10.39
CA SER A 15 5.36 -16.29 10.46
C SER A 15 6.83 -15.94 10.23
N ASP A 16 7.11 -14.74 9.74
CA ASP A 16 8.51 -14.30 9.55
C ASP A 16 8.68 -12.86 10.07
N PRO A 17 9.27 -12.66 11.26
CA PRO A 17 9.50 -11.34 11.84
C PRO A 17 10.47 -10.47 11.03
N ALA A 18 11.03 -10.99 9.94
CA ALA A 18 11.97 -10.29 9.07
C ALA A 18 11.32 -9.64 7.84
N VAL A 19 10.04 -9.88 7.56
CA VAL A 19 9.39 -9.33 6.34
C VAL A 19 8.88 -7.92 6.61
N ILE A 20 9.69 -6.92 6.26
CA ILE A 20 9.32 -5.49 6.36
C ILE A 20 8.37 -5.09 5.24
N CYS A 21 8.45 -5.75 4.08
CA CYS A 21 7.71 -5.41 2.88
C CYS A 21 7.51 -6.63 1.97
N SER A 22 6.38 -6.69 1.31
CA SER A 22 6.12 -7.64 0.22
C SER A 22 5.47 -6.95 -0.97
N PHE A 23 5.68 -7.52 -2.17
CA PHE A 23 5.16 -7.01 -3.44
C PHE A 23 4.32 -8.08 -4.11
N ASP A 24 3.12 -7.72 -4.58
CA ASP A 24 2.26 -8.63 -5.32
C ASP A 24 1.36 -7.89 -6.31
N TYR A 25 0.72 -8.65 -7.19
CA TYR A 25 -0.34 -8.19 -8.07
C TYR A 25 -1.69 -8.71 -7.58
N GLU A 26 -2.73 -7.91 -7.76
CA GLU A 26 -4.09 -8.30 -7.42
C GLU A 26 -5.04 -7.86 -8.53
N ALA A 27 -6.01 -8.71 -8.87
CA ALA A 27 -7.07 -8.39 -9.80
C ALA A 27 -8.44 -8.55 -9.11
N ILE A 28 -9.32 -7.57 -9.31
CA ILE A 28 -10.68 -7.57 -8.77
C ILE A 28 -11.66 -7.38 -9.93
N GLU A 29 -12.50 -8.40 -10.15
CA GLU A 29 -13.47 -8.42 -11.24
C GLU A 29 -14.87 -8.04 -10.80
N LYS A 30 -15.15 -8.11 -9.50
CA LYS A 30 -16.48 -7.90 -8.92
C LYS A 30 -16.37 -7.15 -7.60
N PRO A 31 -17.42 -6.42 -7.21
CA PRO A 31 -17.50 -5.83 -5.87
C PRO A 31 -17.19 -6.85 -4.78
N THR A 32 -16.42 -6.44 -3.79
CA THR A 32 -16.05 -7.29 -2.65
C THR A 32 -16.91 -6.94 -1.43
N ARG A 33 -16.76 -7.74 -0.38
CA ARG A 33 -17.33 -7.38 0.94
C ARG A 33 -16.36 -6.43 1.65
N ALA A 34 -16.89 -5.69 2.63
CA ALA A 34 -16.07 -4.86 3.48
C ALA A 34 -14.99 -5.68 4.17
N ILE A 35 -13.75 -5.19 4.13
CA ILE A 35 -12.55 -5.84 4.68
C ILE A 35 -11.91 -4.90 5.69
N ILE A 36 -11.52 -5.44 6.84
CA ILE A 36 -10.70 -4.74 7.83
C ILE A 36 -9.24 -5.13 7.58
N HIS A 37 -8.39 -4.14 7.33
CA HIS A 37 -6.98 -4.36 7.07
C HIS A 37 -6.17 -4.30 8.37
N GLN A 38 -5.50 -5.38 8.72
CA GLN A 38 -4.61 -5.42 9.90
C GLN A 38 -3.21 -4.89 9.60
N VAL A 39 -2.80 -4.96 8.34
CA VAL A 39 -1.47 -4.59 7.89
C VAL A 39 -1.56 -3.48 6.85
N ALA A 40 -0.67 -2.50 6.93
CA ALA A 40 -0.61 -1.39 6.00
C ALA A 40 -0.26 -1.85 4.59
N ARG A 41 -0.82 -1.16 3.60
CA ARG A 41 -0.51 -1.40 2.19
C ARG A 41 -0.68 -0.16 1.34
N PHE A 42 0.08 -0.12 0.24
CA PHE A 42 -0.24 0.69 -0.91
C PHE A 42 -0.91 -0.18 -1.97
N LEU A 43 -1.97 0.34 -2.58
CA LEU A 43 -2.59 -0.23 -3.78
C LEU A 43 -2.42 0.78 -4.91
N TYR A 44 -1.81 0.37 -5.99
CA TYR A 44 -1.61 1.23 -7.15
C TYR A 44 -2.37 0.67 -8.34
N VAL A 45 -3.40 1.40 -8.80
CA VAL A 45 -4.27 0.99 -9.91
C VAL A 45 -3.53 1.13 -11.22
N LYS A 46 -3.29 0.01 -11.90
CA LYS A 46 -2.64 -0.01 -13.22
C LYS A 46 -3.66 -0.04 -14.37
N ARG A 47 -4.78 -0.71 -14.18
CA ARG A 47 -5.87 -0.84 -15.17
C ARG A 47 -7.20 -0.95 -14.48
N GLY A 48 -8.27 -0.72 -15.26
CA GLY A 48 -9.63 -0.87 -14.82
C GLY A 48 -10.23 0.36 -14.18
N GLY A 49 -11.45 0.22 -13.71
CA GLY A 49 -12.22 1.30 -13.10
C GLY A 49 -13.24 0.79 -12.10
N GLY A 50 -13.63 1.65 -11.20
CA GLY A 50 -14.62 1.31 -10.16
C GLY A 50 -14.67 2.34 -9.05
N LYS A 51 -15.12 1.91 -7.88
CA LYS A 51 -15.20 2.74 -6.69
C LYS A 51 -14.87 1.92 -5.43
N ILE A 52 -14.13 2.54 -4.54
CA ILE A 52 -13.80 2.02 -3.22
C ILE A 52 -14.38 2.94 -2.15
N ILE A 53 -14.90 2.37 -1.07
CA ILE A 53 -15.20 3.10 0.16
C ILE A 53 -14.07 2.81 1.15
N ILE A 54 -13.50 3.86 1.74
CA ILE A 54 -12.50 3.78 2.80
C ILE A 54 -13.06 4.51 4.02
N ASP A 55 -13.28 3.79 5.12
CA ASP A 55 -13.87 4.32 6.36
C ASP A 55 -15.18 5.13 6.14
N GLY A 56 -15.96 4.78 5.14
CA GLY A 56 -17.24 5.41 4.84
C GLY A 56 -17.20 6.50 3.77
N GLU A 57 -16.02 6.89 3.30
CA GLU A 57 -15.86 7.84 2.19
C GLU A 57 -15.63 7.12 0.87
N GLU A 58 -16.31 7.57 -0.19
CA GLU A 58 -16.25 6.99 -1.53
C GLU A 58 -15.17 7.66 -2.39
N TYR A 59 -14.35 6.85 -3.04
CA TYR A 59 -13.30 7.29 -3.96
C TYR A 59 -13.41 6.56 -5.30
N PRO A 60 -13.45 7.30 -6.43
CA PRO A 60 -13.39 6.69 -7.76
C PRO A 60 -12.00 6.08 -8.02
N LEU A 61 -11.99 4.94 -8.69
CA LEU A 61 -10.78 4.24 -9.09
C LEU A 61 -10.58 4.33 -10.59
N ARG A 62 -9.37 4.71 -11.00
CA ARG A 62 -8.92 4.79 -12.39
C ARG A 62 -7.43 4.49 -12.45
N PRO A 63 -6.86 4.20 -13.64
CA PRO A 63 -5.41 4.08 -13.79
C PRO A 63 -4.66 5.25 -13.16
N ASN A 64 -3.51 4.98 -12.58
CA ASN A 64 -2.67 5.94 -11.86
C ASN A 64 -3.29 6.48 -10.54
N THR A 65 -4.22 5.74 -9.94
CA THR A 65 -4.66 6.01 -8.58
C THR A 65 -3.78 5.24 -7.59
N LEU A 66 -3.17 5.96 -6.65
CA LEU A 66 -2.37 5.39 -5.57
C LEU A 66 -3.14 5.53 -4.24
N ILE A 67 -3.36 4.41 -3.57
CA ILE A 67 -4.18 4.31 -2.36
C ILE A 67 -3.28 3.87 -1.21
N ALA A 68 -3.32 4.59 -0.10
CA ALA A 68 -2.67 4.21 1.15
C ALA A 68 -3.72 3.67 2.14
N ILE A 69 -3.59 2.43 2.54
CA ILE A 69 -4.44 1.80 3.55
C ILE A 69 -3.59 1.55 4.77
N THR A 70 -3.85 2.30 5.84
CA THR A 70 -3.18 2.12 7.13
C THR A 70 -3.86 1.01 7.95
N PRO A 71 -3.23 0.46 8.99
CA PRO A 71 -3.83 -0.57 9.82
C PRO A 71 -5.20 -0.17 10.39
N TRP A 72 -6.08 -1.14 10.47
CA TRP A 72 -7.46 -1.05 10.99
C TRP A 72 -8.44 -0.26 10.14
N LYS A 73 -8.04 0.18 8.95
CA LYS A 73 -8.95 0.77 7.97
C LYS A 73 -9.92 -0.27 7.41
N ILE A 74 -11.15 0.17 7.19
CA ILE A 74 -12.18 -0.64 6.52
C ILE A 74 -12.28 -0.20 5.08
N THR A 75 -12.17 -1.14 4.16
CA THR A 75 -12.40 -0.87 2.73
C THR A 75 -13.51 -1.74 2.19
N ASP A 76 -14.30 -1.20 1.26
CA ASP A 76 -15.34 -1.92 0.52
C ASP A 76 -15.24 -1.55 -0.95
N MET A 77 -14.98 -2.53 -1.82
CA MET A 77 -15.00 -2.33 -3.27
C MET A 77 -16.44 -2.43 -3.74
N VAL A 78 -17.10 -1.28 -3.85
CA VAL A 78 -18.55 -1.21 -4.09
C VAL A 78 -18.94 -1.25 -5.56
N GLU A 79 -18.04 -0.85 -6.45
CA GLU A 79 -18.26 -0.85 -7.90
C GLU A 79 -17.01 -1.30 -8.64
N VAL A 80 -17.17 -2.17 -9.62
CA VAL A 80 -16.14 -2.55 -10.58
C VAL A 80 -16.77 -2.41 -11.96
N THR A 81 -16.40 -1.36 -12.69
CA THR A 81 -16.89 -1.09 -14.04
C THR A 81 -16.06 -1.82 -15.10
N GLU A 82 -14.78 -2.04 -14.79
CA GLU A 82 -13.82 -2.76 -15.59
C GLU A 82 -12.84 -3.45 -14.65
N THR A 83 -12.37 -4.66 -14.98
CA THR A 83 -11.45 -5.43 -14.13
C THR A 83 -10.32 -4.57 -13.60
N LEU A 84 -10.30 -4.35 -12.30
CA LEU A 84 -9.27 -3.59 -11.61
C LEU A 84 -8.01 -4.44 -11.45
N GLN A 85 -6.88 -3.91 -11.88
CA GLN A 85 -5.56 -4.51 -11.70
C GLN A 85 -4.70 -3.60 -10.85
N PHE A 86 -4.24 -4.12 -9.71
CA PHE A 86 -3.43 -3.39 -8.74
C PHE A 86 -2.02 -3.96 -8.65
N ILE A 87 -1.07 -3.08 -8.39
CA ILE A 87 0.15 -3.43 -7.66
C ILE A 87 -0.14 -3.25 -6.18
N LYS A 88 0.18 -4.27 -5.38
CA LYS A 88 -0.02 -4.27 -3.93
C LYS A 88 1.34 -4.37 -3.23
N VAL A 89 1.63 -3.39 -2.40
CA VAL A 89 2.83 -3.34 -1.56
C VAL A 89 2.38 -3.35 -0.11
N ILE A 90 2.60 -4.46 0.59
CA ILE A 90 2.32 -4.60 2.03
C ILE A 90 3.58 -4.22 2.79
N TYR A 91 3.45 -3.48 3.89
CA TYR A 91 4.59 -3.05 4.69
C TYR A 91 4.28 -2.93 6.18
N ASP A 92 5.32 -2.99 7.00
CA ASP A 92 5.21 -2.76 8.44
C ASP A 92 5.10 -1.26 8.72
N TYR A 93 3.89 -0.80 9.04
CA TYR A 93 3.60 0.61 9.32
C TYR A 93 4.35 1.12 10.56
N ALA A 94 4.37 0.33 11.65
CA ALA A 94 5.00 0.74 12.89
C ALA A 94 6.50 0.92 12.72
N TYR A 95 7.13 -0.01 12.00
CA TYR A 95 8.55 0.06 11.69
C TYR A 95 8.86 1.30 10.81
N LEU A 96 8.13 1.48 9.70
CA LEU A 96 8.34 2.63 8.82
C LEU A 96 8.11 3.96 9.55
N ASN A 97 7.07 4.05 10.39
CA ASN A 97 6.81 5.23 11.19
C ASN A 97 7.96 5.52 12.19
N SER A 98 8.57 4.50 12.77
CA SER A 98 9.73 4.65 13.66
C SER A 98 10.96 5.19 12.91
N VAL A 99 11.18 4.73 11.67
CA VAL A 99 12.25 5.25 10.81
C VAL A 99 12.03 6.72 10.49
N PHE A 100 10.81 7.12 10.11
CA PHE A 100 10.49 8.53 9.86
C PHE A 100 10.70 9.39 11.12
N LYS A 101 10.27 8.93 12.30
CA LYS A 101 10.51 9.63 13.57
C LYS A 101 12.00 9.87 13.82
N SER A 102 12.83 8.85 13.59
CA SER A 102 14.28 8.96 13.82
C SER A 102 14.96 9.95 12.89
N VAL A 103 14.51 10.03 11.64
CA VAL A 103 15.11 10.92 10.61
C VAL A 103 14.61 12.36 10.75
N THR A 104 13.34 12.57 11.08
CA THR A 104 12.75 13.92 11.16
C THR A 104 13.02 14.61 12.49
N GLY A 105 13.61 13.92 13.46
CA GLY A 105 13.89 14.49 14.78
C GLY A 105 12.63 14.86 15.55
N ALA A 106 11.48 14.27 15.22
CA ALA A 106 10.22 14.47 15.93
C ALA A 106 10.35 13.90 17.36
N GLY A 107 10.94 14.70 18.26
CA GLY A 107 11.16 14.33 19.67
C GLY A 107 9.89 14.24 20.51
N ASP A 108 8.75 14.57 19.94
CA ASP A 108 7.45 14.39 20.57
C ASP A 108 6.95 12.96 20.32
N ALA A 109 6.76 12.22 21.41
CA ALA A 109 6.24 10.85 21.37
C ALA A 109 4.83 10.75 20.72
N SER A 110 4.09 11.86 20.69
CA SER A 110 2.75 11.97 20.08
C SER A 110 2.79 12.22 18.57
N ALA A 111 3.94 12.61 18.00
CA ALA A 111 4.05 12.88 16.58
C ALA A 111 3.96 11.57 15.75
N GLU A 112 2.96 11.50 14.88
CA GLU A 112 2.82 10.44 13.89
C GLU A 112 3.12 11.00 12.50
N PRO A 113 4.38 10.93 12.03
CA PRO A 113 4.78 11.52 10.75
C PRO A 113 4.03 10.94 9.56
N LEU A 114 3.52 9.71 9.67
CA LEU A 114 2.74 9.05 8.61
C LEU A 114 1.22 9.25 8.73
N ARG A 115 0.73 10.09 9.65
CA ARG A 115 -0.71 10.29 9.87
C ARG A 115 -1.45 10.77 8.60
N PHE A 116 -0.78 11.52 7.73
CA PHE A 116 -1.40 11.98 6.48
C PHE A 116 -1.89 10.83 5.58
N LEU A 117 -1.25 9.66 5.61
CA LEU A 117 -1.71 8.45 4.89
C LEU A 117 -3.10 7.98 5.37
N THR A 118 -3.47 8.34 6.58
CA THR A 118 -4.79 8.03 7.14
C THR A 118 -5.83 9.08 6.78
N VAL A 119 -5.43 10.34 6.71
CA VAL A 119 -6.32 11.50 6.49
C VAL A 119 -6.64 11.65 5.01
N GLU A 120 -5.66 11.46 4.15
CA GLU A 120 -5.76 11.60 2.70
C GLU A 120 -5.33 10.27 2.03
N PRO A 121 -6.24 9.25 2.04
CA PRO A 121 -5.85 7.89 1.67
C PRO A 121 -5.72 7.65 0.16
N VAL A 122 -6.06 8.64 -0.69
CA VAL A 122 -6.08 8.47 -2.15
C VAL A 122 -5.38 9.62 -2.85
N ALA A 123 -4.42 9.29 -3.72
CA ALA A 123 -3.73 10.22 -4.59
C ALA A 123 -4.01 9.88 -6.07
N TYR A 124 -4.40 10.89 -6.85
CA TYR A 124 -4.62 10.76 -8.30
C TYR A 124 -3.43 11.35 -9.05
N LEU A 125 -2.59 10.48 -9.60
CA LEU A 125 -1.34 10.86 -10.23
C LEU A 125 -1.56 11.33 -11.67
N ASP A 126 -0.85 12.37 -12.08
CA ASP A 126 -0.68 12.70 -13.49
C ASP A 126 0.32 11.74 -14.17
N SER A 127 0.56 11.91 -15.47
CA SER A 127 1.44 11.00 -16.22
C SER A 127 2.89 11.01 -15.76
N ILE A 128 3.42 12.18 -15.36
CA ILE A 128 4.81 12.32 -14.90
C ILE A 128 4.97 11.70 -13.51
N GLN A 129 4.01 11.97 -12.64
CA GLN A 129 3.96 11.38 -11.28
C GLN A 129 3.81 9.85 -11.33
N ALA A 130 2.96 9.37 -12.25
CA ALA A 130 2.75 7.94 -12.46
C ALA A 130 4.03 7.24 -12.95
N GLU A 131 4.76 7.84 -13.90
CA GLU A 131 6.05 7.30 -14.36
C GLU A 131 7.07 7.18 -13.23
N TYR A 132 7.12 8.17 -12.35
CA TYR A 132 8.02 8.14 -11.19
C TYR A 132 7.64 7.01 -10.20
N VAL A 133 6.35 6.87 -9.89
CA VAL A 133 5.84 5.80 -9.02
C VAL A 133 6.05 4.43 -9.66
N ASP A 134 5.87 4.30 -10.97
CA ASP A 134 6.17 3.06 -11.72
C ASP A 134 7.64 2.65 -11.54
N GLY A 135 8.57 3.59 -11.59
CA GLY A 135 9.99 3.33 -11.34
C GLY A 135 10.24 2.78 -9.93
N ILE A 136 9.59 3.33 -8.90
CA ILE A 136 9.68 2.82 -7.53
C ILE A 136 9.12 1.40 -7.45
N MET A 137 7.96 1.15 -8.05
CA MET A 137 7.31 -0.17 -8.05
C MET A 137 8.14 -1.25 -8.75
N GLU A 138 8.75 -0.94 -9.89
CA GLU A 138 9.66 -1.87 -10.59
C GLU A 138 10.92 -2.16 -9.76
N ASN A 139 11.46 -1.18 -9.05
CA ASN A 139 12.59 -1.38 -8.14
C ASN A 139 12.22 -2.29 -6.97
N LEU A 140 11.06 -2.07 -6.34
CA LEU A 140 10.56 -2.94 -5.27
C LEU A 140 10.34 -4.37 -5.76
N LYS A 141 9.71 -4.53 -6.93
CA LYS A 141 9.50 -5.83 -7.57
C LYS A 141 10.82 -6.57 -7.84
N ALA A 142 11.81 -5.87 -8.39
CA ALA A 142 13.14 -6.45 -8.68
C ALA A 142 13.88 -6.87 -7.41
N GLU A 143 13.64 -6.19 -6.28
CA GLU A 143 14.27 -6.50 -5.01
C GLU A 143 13.57 -7.62 -4.24
N LEU A 144 12.23 -7.57 -4.17
CA LEU A 144 11.42 -8.46 -3.34
C LEU A 144 10.93 -9.71 -4.08
N GLY A 145 10.84 -9.66 -5.42
CA GLY A 145 10.09 -10.63 -6.20
C GLY A 145 8.58 -10.46 -6.04
N VAL A 146 7.83 -11.27 -6.76
CA VAL A 146 6.36 -11.29 -6.67
C VAL A 146 5.95 -12.44 -5.77
N GLU A 147 5.27 -12.14 -4.67
CA GLU A 147 4.90 -13.12 -3.65
C GLU A 147 4.02 -14.25 -4.22
N SER A 148 3.09 -13.92 -5.11
CA SER A 148 2.22 -14.91 -5.77
C SER A 148 2.97 -15.94 -6.61
N THR A 149 4.17 -15.63 -7.09
CA THR A 149 5.01 -16.56 -7.85
C THR A 149 5.87 -17.46 -6.96
N ARG A 150 5.98 -17.15 -5.67
CA ARG A 150 6.81 -17.84 -4.67
C ARG A 150 8.28 -18.02 -5.05
N VAL A 151 8.74 -17.28 -6.03
CA VAL A 151 10.16 -17.23 -6.39
C VAL A 151 10.85 -16.27 -5.42
N LYS A 152 11.56 -16.81 -4.46
CA LYS A 152 12.38 -15.98 -3.56
C LYS A 152 13.50 -15.35 -4.40
N PRO A 153 13.61 -14.01 -4.43
CA PRO A 153 14.71 -13.36 -5.12
C PRO A 153 16.04 -13.75 -4.45
N PRO A 154 17.17 -13.72 -5.19
CA PRO A 154 18.48 -13.99 -4.62
C PRO A 154 18.75 -13.04 -3.45
N ASP A 155 19.34 -13.59 -2.39
CA ASP A 155 19.74 -12.80 -1.22
C ASP A 155 20.81 -11.78 -1.65
N LYS A 156 20.44 -10.49 -1.61
CA LYS A 156 21.30 -9.38 -2.03
C LYS A 156 21.82 -8.64 -0.80
N PRO A 157 23.10 -8.26 -0.78
CA PRO A 157 23.61 -7.41 0.30
C PRO A 157 22.77 -6.15 0.45
N PHE A 158 22.45 -5.79 1.71
CA PHE A 158 21.65 -4.59 2.04
C PHE A 158 20.22 -4.56 1.47
N SER A 159 19.65 -5.69 1.07
CA SER A 159 18.30 -5.78 0.50
C SER A 159 17.23 -5.11 1.37
N GLN A 160 17.29 -5.34 2.68
CA GLN A 160 16.37 -4.71 3.65
C GLN A 160 16.50 -3.17 3.64
N LEU A 161 17.73 -2.66 3.66
CA LEU A 161 17.99 -1.21 3.62
C LEU A 161 17.50 -0.59 2.31
N TYR A 162 17.73 -1.28 1.19
CA TYR A 162 17.24 -0.85 -0.12
C TYR A 162 15.70 -0.77 -0.16
N THR A 163 15.03 -1.82 0.35
CA THR A 163 13.56 -1.88 0.43
C THR A 163 12.99 -0.73 1.27
N ILE A 164 13.57 -0.48 2.45
CA ILE A 164 13.16 0.64 3.32
C ILE A 164 13.35 1.97 2.60
N ASN A 165 14.47 2.16 1.93
CA ASN A 165 14.73 3.39 1.15
C ASN A 165 13.64 3.62 0.11
N LYS A 166 13.24 2.58 -0.63
CA LYS A 166 12.16 2.68 -1.63
C LYS A 166 10.78 2.93 -1.02
N LEU A 167 10.50 2.38 0.16
CA LEU A 167 9.27 2.70 0.89
C LEU A 167 9.26 4.16 1.38
N ILE A 168 10.39 4.66 1.88
CA ILE A 168 10.53 6.07 2.29
C ILE A 168 10.30 6.97 1.08
N GLU A 169 10.92 6.66 -0.06
CA GLU A 169 10.75 7.40 -1.30
C GLU A 169 9.28 7.43 -1.74
N LEU A 170 8.60 6.29 -1.72
CA LEU A 170 7.18 6.18 -2.05
C LEU A 170 6.29 7.05 -1.14
N VAL A 171 6.56 7.04 0.16
CA VAL A 171 5.82 7.87 1.14
C VAL A 171 6.06 9.35 0.93
N ILE A 172 7.30 9.76 0.65
CA ILE A 172 7.64 11.17 0.36
C ILE A 172 6.93 11.64 -0.91
N VAL A 173 6.96 10.83 -1.95
CA VAL A 173 6.31 11.10 -3.23
C VAL A 173 4.80 11.19 -3.04
N TYR A 174 4.21 10.23 -2.33
CA TYR A 174 2.79 10.26 -1.99
C TYR A 174 2.42 11.59 -1.32
N ARG A 175 3.16 12.01 -0.29
CA ARG A 175 2.91 13.27 0.45
C ARG A 175 3.01 14.51 -0.43
N ARG A 176 3.81 14.48 -1.48
CA ARG A 176 3.97 15.60 -2.42
C ARG A 176 2.87 15.67 -3.48
N TYR A 177 2.15 14.57 -3.70
CA TYR A 177 1.16 14.44 -4.78
C TYR A 177 -0.30 14.49 -4.29
N ILE A 178 -0.53 14.50 -2.96
CA ILE A 178 -1.84 14.75 -2.35
C ILE A 178 -2.08 16.22 -2.09
#